data_99731881873ba090e0af9800eda5d800
#
_entry.id   99731881873ba090e0af9800eda5d800
#
_cell.length_a   1.000
_cell.length_b   1.000
_cell.length_c   1.000
_cell.angle_alpha   90.00
_cell.angle_beta   90.00
_cell.angle_gamma   90.00
#
_symmetry.space_group_name_H-M   'P 1'
#
loop_
_entity.id
_entity.type
_entity.pdbx_description
1 polymer ?
#
loop_
_entity_poly.entity_id
_entity_poly.type
_entity_poly.pdbx_seq_one_letter_code
_entity_poly.pdbx_strand_id
1 'polypeptide(L)'
;IIFTSGTTSKPKGVVTTHGNIAAQITALVDAWAWQENDVIPLFLPLHHVHGIIAVLSCALWAGATVHVMPTLALDELCRQVANDTYSLFMAVPTIYVKLIDHLDAMEPSESEAILEGFANMRLNVSGSAACPVVVFDTWQQLTGQALLERYGMTEIGMALSNPYEGDRRAGFVGQPLPGVDVCLIDEAGNVVKEEGVSGEIRIQGQTVFLVYSD
;
A
#
# COMPACT_ATOMS: atom_id res chain seq x y z
N ILE A 1 -2.78 18.15 8.64
CA ILE A 1 -3.38 18.47 7.34
C ILE A 1 -2.47 17.93 6.26
N ILE A 2 -3.03 17.15 5.34
CA ILE A 2 -2.34 16.65 4.14
C ILE A 2 -3.07 17.24 2.94
N PHE A 3 -2.33 17.82 1.98
CA PHE A 3 -2.92 18.41 0.79
C PHE A 3 -3.12 17.37 -0.31
N THR A 4 -4.28 17.42 -0.98
CA THR A 4 -4.58 16.63 -2.17
C THR A 4 -4.61 17.53 -3.39
N SER A 5 -4.33 16.97 -4.57
CA SER A 5 -4.34 17.72 -5.83
C SER A 5 -5.75 18.20 -6.25
N GLY A 6 -6.81 17.71 -5.60
CA GLY A 6 -8.21 18.09 -5.88
C GLY A 6 -8.60 17.98 -7.37
N THR A 7 -9.83 17.67 -7.65
CA THR A 7 -10.37 17.68 -9.03
C THR A 7 -10.57 19.10 -9.59
N THR A 8 -10.44 20.13 -8.75
CA THR A 8 -10.71 21.53 -9.06
C THR A 8 -9.49 22.40 -8.82
N SER A 9 -8.51 22.36 -9.68
CA SER A 9 -7.35 23.28 -9.84
C SER A 9 -6.59 23.81 -8.59
N LYS A 10 -7.16 23.81 -7.38
CA LYS A 10 -6.48 24.22 -6.15
C LYS A 10 -6.36 23.01 -5.20
N PRO A 11 -5.17 22.77 -4.59
CA PRO A 11 -5.00 21.76 -3.56
C PRO A 11 -5.97 22.01 -2.41
N LYS A 12 -6.60 20.94 -1.90
CA LYS A 12 -7.46 20.99 -0.71
C LYS A 12 -6.72 20.38 0.48
N GLY A 13 -6.78 21.05 1.62
CA GLY A 13 -6.20 20.55 2.86
C GLY A 13 -7.15 19.55 3.53
N VAL A 14 -6.76 18.30 3.62
CA VAL A 14 -7.51 17.27 4.34
C VAL A 14 -7.16 17.33 5.82
N VAL A 15 -8.12 17.70 6.65
CA VAL A 15 -7.93 17.77 8.10
C VAL A 15 -8.18 16.40 8.72
N THR A 16 -7.11 15.75 9.13
CA THR A 16 -7.12 14.44 9.78
C THR A 16 -6.84 14.61 11.27
N THR A 17 -7.66 14.05 12.13
CA THR A 17 -7.49 14.08 13.59
C THR A 17 -6.51 13.00 14.05
N HIS A 18 -6.00 13.11 15.28
CA HIS A 18 -5.23 12.04 15.91
C HIS A 18 -6.04 10.74 16.04
N GLY A 19 -7.36 10.85 16.25
CA GLY A 19 -8.27 9.71 16.29
C GLY A 19 -8.33 8.98 14.93
N ASN A 20 -8.46 9.73 13.82
CA ASN A 20 -8.44 9.13 12.49
C ASN A 20 -7.10 8.42 12.19
N ILE A 21 -5.99 9.06 12.56
CA ILE A 21 -4.65 8.49 12.37
C ILE A 21 -4.47 7.21 13.20
N ALA A 22 -4.85 7.24 14.47
CA ALA A 22 -4.77 6.06 15.34
C ALA A 22 -5.63 4.90 14.83
N ALA A 23 -6.86 5.18 14.37
CA ALA A 23 -7.74 4.17 13.79
C ALA A 23 -7.13 3.53 12.52
N GLN A 24 -6.52 4.34 11.64
CA GLN A 24 -5.81 3.82 10.47
C GLN A 24 -4.63 2.93 10.84
N ILE A 25 -3.77 3.39 11.73
CA ILE A 25 -2.58 2.65 12.16
C ILE A 25 -2.99 1.32 12.77
N THR A 26 -3.95 1.33 13.71
CA THR A 26 -4.42 0.12 14.39
C THR A 26 -5.00 -0.89 13.40
N ALA A 27 -5.85 -0.44 12.46
CA ALA A 27 -6.45 -1.29 11.45
C ALA A 27 -5.39 -1.92 10.53
N LEU A 28 -4.36 -1.15 10.12
CA LEU A 28 -3.28 -1.65 9.24
C LEU A 28 -2.30 -2.58 9.98
N VAL A 29 -1.97 -2.25 11.22
CA VAL A 29 -1.10 -3.09 12.05
C VAL A 29 -1.73 -4.46 12.25
N ASP A 30 -3.03 -4.51 12.55
CA ASP A 30 -3.77 -5.73 12.71
C ASP A 30 -3.92 -6.49 11.37
N ALA A 31 -4.43 -5.82 10.33
CA ALA A 31 -4.73 -6.46 9.04
C ALA A 31 -3.49 -6.97 8.29
N TRP A 32 -2.33 -6.37 8.48
CA TRP A 32 -1.07 -6.77 7.84
C TRP A 32 -0.11 -7.47 8.80
N ALA A 33 -0.57 -7.82 10.00
CA ALA A 33 0.16 -8.55 11.03
C ALA A 33 1.56 -7.98 11.29
N TRP A 34 1.68 -6.65 11.48
CA TRP A 34 2.95 -6.01 11.78
C TRP A 34 3.58 -6.54 13.06
N GLN A 35 4.89 -6.67 13.07
CA GLN A 35 5.68 -7.25 14.17
C GLN A 35 6.85 -6.35 14.54
N GLU A 36 7.33 -6.43 15.78
CA GLU A 36 8.44 -5.65 16.29
C GLU A 36 9.79 -5.96 15.60
N ASN A 37 9.93 -7.17 15.07
CA ASN A 37 11.11 -7.60 14.32
C ASN A 37 11.04 -7.28 12.82
N ASP A 38 9.99 -6.61 12.37
CA ASP A 38 9.91 -6.17 10.97
C ASP A 38 10.96 -5.11 10.65
N VAL A 39 11.45 -5.17 9.42
CA VAL A 39 12.33 -4.16 8.85
C VAL A 39 11.78 -3.74 7.50
N ILE A 40 11.58 -2.43 7.31
CA ILE A 40 11.00 -1.87 6.09
C ILE A 40 11.83 -0.70 5.54
N PRO A 41 12.10 -0.64 4.21
CA PRO A 41 12.70 0.54 3.62
C PRO A 41 11.66 1.67 3.48
N LEU A 42 12.04 2.89 3.82
CA LEU A 42 11.22 4.08 3.67
C LEU A 42 11.87 5.05 2.67
N PHE A 43 11.37 5.04 1.45
CA PHE A 43 11.70 5.98 0.37
C PHE A 43 10.43 6.70 -0.14
N LEU A 44 9.26 6.28 0.31
CA LEU A 44 7.99 6.91 -0.07
C LEU A 44 7.87 8.30 0.57
N PRO A 45 7.31 9.29 -0.17
CA PRO A 45 7.17 10.64 0.34
C PRO A 45 6.30 10.73 1.59
N LEU A 46 6.78 11.42 2.63
CA LEU A 46 6.05 11.58 3.90
C LEU A 46 4.88 12.59 3.84
N HIS A 47 4.69 13.26 2.71
CA HIS A 47 3.51 14.09 2.47
C HIS A 47 2.34 13.31 1.85
N HIS A 48 2.48 11.99 1.71
CA HIS A 48 1.41 11.06 1.31
C HIS A 48 1.13 10.05 2.40
N VAL A 49 -0.16 9.69 2.56
CA VAL A 49 -0.61 8.71 3.58
C VAL A 49 0.09 7.35 3.46
N HIS A 50 0.52 6.97 2.25
CA HIS A 50 1.29 5.72 2.06
C HIS A 50 2.62 5.77 2.82
N GLY A 51 3.41 6.81 2.66
CA GLY A 51 4.70 6.93 3.34
C GLY A 51 4.54 7.19 4.84
N ILE A 52 3.75 8.23 5.20
CA ILE A 52 3.69 8.66 6.61
C ILE A 52 2.86 7.72 7.49
N ILE A 53 1.72 7.20 7.00
CA ILE A 53 0.85 6.33 7.82
C ILE A 53 1.21 4.87 7.62
N ALA A 54 1.11 4.35 6.39
CA ALA A 54 1.20 2.91 6.16
C ALA A 54 2.63 2.36 6.38
N VAL A 55 3.68 3.15 6.09
CA VAL A 55 5.06 2.74 6.35
C VAL A 55 5.53 3.24 7.71
N LEU A 56 5.74 4.56 7.85
CA LEU A 56 6.42 5.12 9.03
C LEU A 56 5.64 4.91 10.33
N SER A 57 4.36 5.33 10.35
CA SER A 57 3.59 5.29 11.60
C SER A 57 3.23 3.87 12.02
N CYS A 58 2.92 2.98 11.07
CA CYS A 58 2.67 1.56 11.40
C CYS A 58 3.93 0.88 11.93
N ALA A 59 5.09 1.12 11.30
CA ALA A 59 6.36 0.57 11.80
C ALA A 59 6.67 1.04 13.22
N LEU A 60 6.59 2.35 13.48
CA LEU A 60 6.84 2.90 14.82
C LEU A 60 5.83 2.39 15.85
N TRP A 61 4.57 2.22 15.49
CA TRP A 61 3.52 1.68 16.36
C TRP A 61 3.78 0.23 16.74
N ALA A 62 4.24 -0.58 15.80
CA ALA A 62 4.56 -1.98 16.00
C ALA A 62 5.93 -2.21 16.69
N GLY A 63 6.76 -1.17 16.85
CA GLY A 63 8.14 -1.31 17.33
C GLY A 63 9.12 -1.81 16.27
N ALA A 64 8.73 -1.78 15.00
CA ALA A 64 9.52 -2.24 13.87
C ALA A 64 10.63 -1.25 13.47
N THR A 65 11.61 -1.73 12.72
CA THR A 65 12.73 -0.93 12.22
C THR A 65 12.42 -0.29 10.88
N VAL A 66 12.64 1.02 10.76
CA VAL A 66 12.54 1.77 9.51
C VAL A 66 13.93 2.12 8.99
N HIS A 67 14.26 1.60 7.81
CA HIS A 67 15.50 1.95 7.11
C HIS A 67 15.22 3.10 6.14
N VAL A 68 15.59 4.31 6.56
CA VAL A 68 15.30 5.53 5.78
C VAL A 68 16.22 5.62 4.56
N MET A 69 15.61 5.71 3.39
CA MET A 69 16.27 5.98 2.11
C MET A 69 15.75 7.33 1.59
N PRO A 70 16.54 8.42 1.62
CA PRO A 70 16.06 9.75 1.23
C PRO A 70 15.54 9.82 -0.21
N THR A 71 16.08 8.98 -1.07
CA THR A 71 15.64 8.76 -2.45
C THR A 71 15.69 7.28 -2.76
N LEU A 72 14.82 6.80 -3.66
CA LEU A 72 14.89 5.42 -4.13
C LEU A 72 16.18 5.22 -4.94
N ALA A 73 17.14 4.50 -4.36
CA ALA A 73 18.35 4.02 -5.01
C ALA A 73 18.20 2.52 -5.27
N LEU A 74 17.90 2.13 -6.52
CA LEU A 74 17.58 0.73 -6.85
C LEU A 74 18.73 -0.22 -6.53
N ASP A 75 19.97 0.13 -6.85
CA ASP A 75 21.14 -0.72 -6.58
C ASP A 75 21.32 -0.98 -5.08
N GLU A 76 21.15 0.06 -4.25
CA GLU A 76 21.23 -0.07 -2.80
C GLU A 76 20.05 -0.89 -2.24
N LEU A 77 18.83 -0.64 -2.72
CA LEU A 77 17.66 -1.43 -2.36
C LEU A 77 17.90 -2.91 -2.68
N CYS A 78 18.29 -3.21 -3.91
CA CYS A 78 18.55 -4.59 -4.37
C CYS A 78 19.65 -5.26 -3.55
N ARG A 79 20.74 -4.54 -3.24
CA ARG A 79 21.81 -5.06 -2.38
C ARG A 79 21.32 -5.41 -0.97
N GLN A 80 20.46 -4.58 -0.38
CA GLN A 80 19.89 -4.86 0.94
C GLN A 80 18.88 -6.01 0.88
N VAL A 81 18.09 -6.10 -0.18
CA VAL A 81 17.16 -7.21 -0.40
C VAL A 81 17.90 -8.53 -0.54
N ALA A 82 18.97 -8.59 -1.34
CA ALA A 82 19.80 -9.79 -1.50
C ALA A 82 20.47 -10.25 -0.20
N ASN A 83 20.56 -9.40 0.82
CA ASN A 83 21.06 -9.73 2.15
C ASN A 83 19.93 -10.01 3.17
N ASP A 84 18.71 -10.27 2.73
CA ASP A 84 17.52 -10.50 3.57
C ASP A 84 17.31 -9.42 4.65
N THR A 85 17.67 -8.14 4.35
CA THR A 85 17.57 -7.04 5.31
C THR A 85 16.14 -6.69 5.65
N TYR A 86 15.20 -6.86 4.69
CA TYR A 86 13.82 -6.41 4.80
C TYR A 86 12.84 -7.57 4.92
N SER A 87 11.86 -7.43 5.83
CA SER A 87 10.72 -8.35 5.96
C SER A 87 9.47 -7.86 5.22
N LEU A 88 9.42 -6.56 4.95
CA LEU A 88 8.31 -5.87 4.29
C LEU A 88 8.82 -4.97 3.18
N PHE A 89 8.04 -4.90 2.08
CA PHE A 89 8.26 -3.93 1.03
C PHE A 89 6.94 -3.29 0.60
N MET A 90 6.89 -1.96 0.56
CA MET A 90 5.71 -1.21 0.15
C MET A 90 6.07 -0.18 -0.91
N ALA A 91 5.41 -0.28 -2.06
CA ALA A 91 5.68 0.59 -3.18
C ALA A 91 4.41 0.92 -3.99
N VAL A 92 4.56 1.84 -4.92
CA VAL A 92 3.56 2.10 -5.97
C VAL A 92 3.85 1.23 -7.18
N PRO A 93 2.86 0.93 -8.05
CA PRO A 93 3.05 0.03 -9.19
C PRO A 93 4.22 0.40 -10.11
N THR A 94 4.48 1.69 -10.30
CA THR A 94 5.60 2.17 -11.13
C THR A 94 6.97 1.80 -10.57
N ILE A 95 7.09 1.55 -9.28
CA ILE A 95 8.35 1.07 -8.66
C ILE A 95 8.52 -0.41 -8.93
N TYR A 96 7.46 -1.20 -8.87
CA TYR A 96 7.51 -2.61 -9.26
C TYR A 96 7.90 -2.77 -10.73
N VAL A 97 7.36 -1.95 -11.64
CA VAL A 97 7.80 -1.91 -13.05
C VAL A 97 9.32 -1.65 -13.14
N LYS A 98 9.81 -0.61 -12.46
CA LYS A 98 11.24 -0.28 -12.47
C LYS A 98 12.12 -1.40 -11.88
N LEU A 99 11.65 -2.09 -10.86
CA LEU A 99 12.36 -3.24 -10.28
C LEU A 99 12.39 -4.41 -11.25
N ILE A 100 11.27 -4.74 -11.90
CA ILE A 100 11.20 -5.79 -12.91
C ILE A 100 12.16 -5.50 -14.06
N ASP A 101 12.10 -4.29 -14.62
CA ASP A 101 12.99 -3.85 -15.71
C ASP A 101 14.48 -3.90 -15.29
N HIS A 102 14.77 -3.49 -14.04
CA HIS A 102 16.12 -3.48 -13.51
C HIS A 102 16.67 -4.90 -13.32
N LEU A 103 15.85 -5.82 -12.80
CA LEU A 103 16.20 -7.22 -12.61
C LEU A 103 16.36 -7.98 -13.95
N ASP A 104 15.52 -7.66 -14.95
CA ASP A 104 15.60 -8.24 -16.29
C ASP A 104 16.88 -7.82 -17.04
N ALA A 105 17.43 -6.65 -16.71
CA ALA A 105 18.68 -6.14 -17.29
C ALA A 105 19.95 -6.67 -16.62
N MET A 106 19.83 -7.42 -15.50
CA MET A 106 20.96 -8.01 -14.76
C MET A 106 21.34 -9.38 -15.32
N GLU A 107 22.57 -9.82 -15.02
CA GLU A 107 22.94 -11.21 -15.22
C GLU A 107 22.11 -12.11 -14.29
N PRO A 108 21.66 -13.29 -14.75
CA PRO A 108 20.79 -14.17 -13.95
C PRO A 108 21.36 -14.51 -12.55
N SER A 109 22.67 -14.66 -12.41
CA SER A 109 23.30 -14.94 -11.12
C SER A 109 23.26 -13.77 -10.14
N GLU A 110 23.13 -12.54 -10.62
CA GLU A 110 23.01 -11.33 -9.78
C GLU A 110 21.56 -11.11 -9.37
N SER A 111 20.59 -11.33 -10.29
CA SER A 111 19.17 -11.16 -10.00
C SER A 111 18.61 -12.26 -9.10
N GLU A 112 19.15 -13.48 -9.11
CA GLU A 112 18.66 -14.62 -8.33
C GLU A 112 18.61 -14.33 -6.83
N ALA A 113 19.70 -13.82 -6.24
CA ALA A 113 19.74 -13.50 -4.81
C ALA A 113 18.76 -12.36 -4.43
N ILE A 114 18.51 -11.41 -5.34
CA ILE A 114 17.55 -10.33 -5.11
C ILE A 114 16.13 -10.87 -5.16
N LEU A 115 15.82 -11.73 -6.14
CA LEU A 115 14.51 -12.37 -6.26
C LEU A 115 14.21 -13.26 -5.06
N GLU A 116 15.19 -14.01 -4.57
CA GLU A 116 15.10 -14.81 -3.35
C GLU A 116 14.82 -13.92 -2.13
N GLY A 117 15.52 -12.79 -1.99
CA GLY A 117 15.29 -11.83 -0.91
C GLY A 117 13.87 -11.25 -0.94
N PHE A 118 13.31 -10.94 -2.11
CA PHE A 118 11.89 -10.54 -2.21
C PHE A 118 10.93 -11.70 -1.92
N ALA A 119 11.26 -12.92 -2.32
CA ALA A 119 10.48 -14.11 -2.02
C ALA A 119 10.42 -14.40 -0.52
N ASN A 120 11.51 -14.16 0.21
CA ASN A 120 11.63 -14.36 1.66
C ASN A 120 10.91 -13.29 2.48
N MET A 121 10.57 -12.13 1.90
CA MET A 121 9.76 -11.13 2.59
C MET A 121 8.38 -11.70 2.91
N ARG A 122 7.87 -11.42 4.09
CA ARG A 122 6.53 -11.87 4.47
C ARG A 122 5.40 -11.09 3.79
N LEU A 123 5.70 -9.87 3.25
CA LEU A 123 4.69 -9.05 2.63
C LEU A 123 5.26 -8.03 1.63
N ASN A 124 4.73 -8.07 0.40
CA ASN A 124 4.95 -7.08 -0.64
C ASN A 124 3.63 -6.38 -0.95
N VAL A 125 3.56 -5.05 -0.73
CA VAL A 125 2.34 -4.24 -0.86
C VAL A 125 2.41 -3.30 -2.06
N SER A 126 1.36 -3.30 -2.88
CA SER A 126 1.18 -2.34 -3.97
C SER A 126 -0.03 -1.44 -3.73
N GLY A 127 0.10 -0.15 -4.02
CA GLY A 127 -1.04 0.76 -3.89
C GLY A 127 -0.76 2.20 -4.31
N SER A 128 -1.66 3.11 -4.01
CA SER A 128 -1.72 4.52 -4.45
C SER A 128 -2.07 4.72 -5.94
N ALA A 129 -2.08 3.64 -6.72
CA ALA A 129 -2.61 3.56 -8.08
C ALA A 129 -3.06 2.11 -8.32
N ALA A 130 -3.90 1.90 -9.32
CA ALA A 130 -4.26 0.56 -9.77
C ALA A 130 -3.00 -0.17 -10.26
N CYS A 131 -2.78 -1.39 -9.76
CA CYS A 131 -1.69 -2.24 -10.23
C CYS A 131 -2.11 -2.88 -11.54
N PRO A 132 -1.35 -2.70 -12.65
CA PRO A 132 -1.62 -3.46 -13.86
C PRO A 132 -1.51 -4.96 -13.60
N VAL A 133 -2.46 -5.73 -14.11
CA VAL A 133 -2.48 -7.20 -13.94
C VAL A 133 -1.16 -7.83 -14.38
N VAL A 134 -0.58 -7.35 -15.48
CA VAL A 134 0.71 -7.84 -15.98
C VAL A 134 1.84 -7.62 -14.96
N VAL A 135 1.84 -6.53 -14.22
CA VAL A 135 2.86 -6.25 -13.18
C VAL A 135 2.69 -7.20 -12.00
N PHE A 136 1.44 -7.42 -11.57
CA PHE A 136 1.12 -8.37 -10.51
C PHE A 136 1.57 -9.78 -10.91
N ASP A 137 1.17 -10.26 -12.09
CA ASP A 137 1.48 -11.61 -12.56
C ASP A 137 3.00 -11.80 -12.76
N THR A 138 3.68 -10.82 -13.35
CA THR A 138 5.14 -10.88 -13.53
C THR A 138 5.85 -10.92 -12.17
N TRP A 139 5.45 -10.08 -11.20
CA TRP A 139 6.03 -10.11 -9.86
C TRP A 139 5.84 -11.46 -9.18
N GLN A 140 4.63 -12.02 -9.28
CA GLN A 140 4.35 -13.35 -8.73
C GLN A 140 5.14 -14.47 -9.41
N GLN A 141 5.32 -14.38 -10.73
CA GLN A 141 6.16 -15.36 -11.47
C GLN A 141 7.63 -15.30 -11.04
N LEU A 142 8.16 -14.09 -10.84
CA LEU A 142 9.57 -13.88 -10.48
C LEU A 142 9.88 -14.25 -9.03
N THR A 143 8.99 -13.91 -8.10
CA THR A 143 9.25 -14.00 -6.65
C THR A 143 8.43 -15.07 -5.94
N GLY A 144 7.42 -15.64 -6.60
CA GLY A 144 6.42 -16.50 -5.93
C GLY A 144 5.43 -15.76 -5.04
N GLN A 145 5.59 -14.44 -4.87
CA GLN A 145 4.78 -13.59 -3.99
C GLN A 145 3.67 -12.88 -4.77
N ALA A 146 2.41 -13.14 -4.42
CA ALA A 146 1.30 -12.32 -4.87
C ALA A 146 1.33 -10.96 -4.16
N LEU A 147 1.28 -9.86 -4.90
CA LEU A 147 1.22 -8.52 -4.33
C LEU A 147 -0.04 -8.34 -3.48
N LEU A 148 0.08 -7.71 -2.32
CA LEU A 148 -1.06 -7.25 -1.56
C LEU A 148 -1.48 -5.88 -2.11
N GLU A 149 -2.51 -5.86 -2.97
CA GLU A 149 -3.11 -4.62 -3.44
C GLU A 149 -4.04 -4.04 -2.37
N ARG A 150 -4.07 -2.73 -2.26
CA ARG A 150 -4.93 -2.00 -1.33
C ARG A 150 -5.43 -0.70 -1.94
N TYR A 151 -6.58 -0.22 -1.47
CA TYR A 151 -7.19 1.04 -1.88
C TYR A 151 -7.32 2.00 -0.71
N GLY A 152 -7.04 3.25 -1.00
CA GLY A 152 -7.20 4.34 -0.07
C GLY A 152 -6.85 5.68 -0.72
N MET A 153 -7.22 6.75 -0.05
CA MET A 153 -6.93 8.13 -0.44
C MET A 153 -6.74 8.98 0.82
N THR A 154 -6.28 10.20 0.66
CA THR A 154 -5.97 11.07 1.80
C THR A 154 -7.17 11.27 2.73
N GLU A 155 -8.38 11.35 2.17
CA GLU A 155 -9.64 11.61 2.87
C GLU A 155 -10.15 10.44 3.72
N ILE A 156 -9.77 9.22 3.37
CA ILE A 156 -10.31 8.01 4.01
C ILE A 156 -9.22 7.12 4.62
N GLY A 157 -7.96 7.46 4.39
CA GLY A 157 -6.84 6.58 4.67
C GLY A 157 -6.83 5.34 3.78
N MET A 158 -6.36 4.22 4.32
CA MET A 158 -6.50 2.91 3.68
C MET A 158 -7.86 2.34 4.08
N ALA A 159 -8.71 2.04 3.10
CA ALA A 159 -10.07 1.58 3.34
C ALA A 159 -10.28 0.11 2.97
N LEU A 160 -9.64 -0.36 1.90
CA LEU A 160 -9.75 -1.72 1.40
C LEU A 160 -8.36 -2.33 1.27
N SER A 161 -8.25 -3.62 1.52
CA SER A 161 -7.00 -4.37 1.38
C SER A 161 -7.28 -5.82 0.99
N ASN A 162 -6.44 -6.38 0.13
CA ASN A 162 -6.33 -7.83 0.03
C ASN A 162 -5.90 -8.41 1.38
N PRO A 163 -6.24 -9.67 1.69
CA PRO A 163 -5.89 -10.29 2.95
C PRO A 163 -4.38 -10.52 3.08
N TYR A 164 -3.89 -10.48 4.32
CA TYR A 164 -2.50 -10.86 4.62
C TYR A 164 -2.28 -12.34 4.32
N GLU A 165 -3.19 -13.19 4.78
CA GLU A 165 -3.22 -14.62 4.47
C GLU A 165 -4.39 -14.95 3.54
N GLY A 166 -4.17 -15.85 2.59
CA GLY A 166 -5.17 -16.30 1.63
C GLY A 166 -5.01 -15.73 0.24
N ASP A 167 -6.06 -15.85 -0.57
CA ASP A 167 -6.01 -15.52 -1.99
C ASP A 167 -5.99 -14.01 -2.24
N ARG A 168 -5.04 -13.57 -3.05
CA ARG A 168 -4.95 -12.22 -3.59
C ARG A 168 -5.17 -12.27 -5.09
N ARG A 169 -6.06 -11.41 -5.58
CA ARG A 169 -6.43 -11.40 -7.01
C ARG A 169 -5.92 -10.13 -7.67
N ALA A 170 -5.21 -10.27 -8.77
CA ALA A 170 -4.77 -9.15 -9.59
C ALA A 170 -5.95 -8.25 -10.01
N GLY A 171 -5.80 -6.94 -9.86
CA GLY A 171 -6.83 -5.96 -10.21
C GLY A 171 -7.97 -5.82 -9.18
N PHE A 172 -7.88 -6.49 -8.04
CA PHE A 172 -8.84 -6.37 -6.94
C PHE A 172 -8.17 -5.80 -5.69
N VAL A 173 -8.80 -4.81 -5.10
CA VAL A 173 -8.27 -4.14 -3.90
C VAL A 173 -8.68 -4.79 -2.58
N GLY A 174 -9.36 -5.94 -2.64
CA GLY A 174 -9.71 -6.75 -1.48
C GLY A 174 -11.00 -6.33 -0.78
N GLN A 175 -11.00 -6.42 0.54
CA GLN A 175 -12.14 -6.23 1.42
C GLN A 175 -11.96 -5.01 2.33
N PRO A 176 -13.05 -4.49 2.96
CA PRO A 176 -12.95 -3.42 3.94
C PRO A 176 -12.00 -3.79 5.08
N LEU A 177 -11.14 -2.84 5.45
CA LEU A 177 -10.29 -2.96 6.64
C LEU A 177 -11.13 -2.87 7.94
N PRO A 178 -10.62 -3.35 9.08
CA PRO A 178 -11.32 -3.26 10.35
C PRO A 178 -11.80 -1.84 10.66
N GLY A 179 -13.08 -1.70 11.02
CA GLY A 179 -13.70 -0.42 11.34
C GLY A 179 -14.07 0.46 10.13
N VAL A 180 -14.04 -0.10 8.93
CA VAL A 180 -14.46 0.57 7.69
C VAL A 180 -15.69 -0.12 7.11
N ASP A 181 -16.76 0.64 6.89
CA ASP A 181 -17.95 0.22 6.16
C ASP A 181 -17.90 0.75 4.73
N VAL A 182 -18.23 -0.09 3.75
CA VAL A 182 -18.20 0.26 2.33
C VAL A 182 -19.50 -0.16 1.66
N CYS A 183 -20.06 0.70 0.84
CA CYS A 183 -21.14 0.36 -0.07
C CYS A 183 -20.93 1.01 -1.44
N LEU A 184 -21.56 0.43 -2.46
CA LEU A 184 -21.68 1.03 -3.79
C LEU A 184 -23.07 1.65 -3.93
N ILE A 185 -23.14 2.83 -4.52
CA ILE A 185 -24.40 3.55 -4.75
C ILE A 185 -24.56 3.80 -6.25
N ASP A 186 -25.73 3.49 -6.80
CA ASP A 186 -26.09 3.78 -8.18
C ASP A 186 -26.42 5.26 -8.41
N GLU A 187 -26.64 5.67 -9.65
CA GLU A 187 -27.01 7.04 -10.02
C GLU A 187 -28.33 7.51 -9.40
N ALA A 188 -29.23 6.60 -9.02
CA ALA A 188 -30.48 6.90 -8.36
C ALA A 188 -30.36 7.00 -6.84
N GLY A 189 -29.19 6.72 -6.27
CA GLY A 189 -28.90 6.77 -4.84
C GLY A 189 -29.21 5.47 -4.09
N ASN A 190 -29.49 4.37 -4.79
CA ASN A 190 -29.75 3.07 -4.16
C ASN A 190 -28.44 2.29 -3.97
N VAL A 191 -28.42 1.46 -2.91
CA VAL A 191 -27.29 0.54 -2.68
C VAL A 191 -27.26 -0.55 -3.74
N VAL A 192 -26.16 -0.65 -4.45
CA VAL A 192 -25.87 -1.72 -5.42
C VAL A 192 -25.56 -3.00 -4.64
N LYS A 193 -26.34 -4.06 -4.89
CA LYS A 193 -26.18 -5.38 -4.26
C LYS A 193 -25.79 -6.47 -5.26
N GLU A 194 -25.88 -6.17 -6.53
CA GLU A 194 -25.64 -7.14 -7.61
C GLU A 194 -24.15 -7.14 -7.99
N GLU A 195 -23.60 -8.34 -8.12
CA GLU A 195 -22.21 -8.53 -8.58
C GLU A 195 -22.05 -8.07 -10.03
N GLY A 196 -20.93 -7.42 -10.35
CA GLY A 196 -20.62 -6.91 -11.67
C GLY A 196 -21.28 -5.57 -12.02
N VAL A 197 -22.09 -5.00 -11.13
CA VAL A 197 -22.69 -3.68 -11.32
C VAL A 197 -21.79 -2.61 -10.69
N SER A 198 -21.47 -1.58 -11.48
CA SER A 198 -20.66 -0.46 -11.04
C SER A 198 -21.49 0.55 -10.22
N GLY A 199 -20.82 1.23 -9.28
CA GLY A 199 -21.42 2.29 -8.49
C GLY A 199 -20.38 3.23 -7.90
N GLU A 200 -20.82 4.33 -7.32
CA GLU A 200 -19.99 5.23 -6.51
C GLU A 200 -19.64 4.55 -5.19
N ILE A 201 -18.36 4.51 -4.86
CA ILE A 201 -17.88 3.95 -3.59
C ILE A 201 -18.17 4.96 -2.47
N ARG A 202 -18.93 4.54 -1.46
CA ARG A 202 -19.13 5.29 -0.21
C ARG A 202 -18.48 4.55 0.94
N ILE A 203 -17.74 5.33 1.73
CA ILE A 203 -16.95 4.82 2.84
C ILE A 203 -17.35 5.55 4.10
N GLN A 204 -17.57 4.76 5.16
CA GLN A 204 -17.82 5.25 6.50
C GLN A 204 -16.86 4.55 7.48
N GLY A 205 -16.40 5.28 8.50
CA GLY A 205 -15.53 4.71 9.53
C GLY A 205 -14.73 5.78 10.25
N GLN A 206 -14.01 5.35 11.28
CA GLN A 206 -13.18 6.24 12.10
C GLN A 206 -11.94 6.78 11.36
N THR A 207 -11.59 6.18 10.22
CA THR A 207 -10.46 6.62 9.38
C THR A 207 -10.79 7.82 8.51
N VAL A 208 -12.09 8.09 8.29
CA VAL A 208 -12.57 9.17 7.42
C VAL A 208 -12.22 10.53 8.02
N PHE A 209 -11.70 11.42 7.19
CA PHE A 209 -11.25 12.76 7.58
C PHE A 209 -12.37 13.62 8.17
N LEU A 210 -11.99 14.69 8.86
CA LEU A 210 -12.97 15.57 9.52
C LEU A 210 -13.62 16.55 8.52
N VAL A 211 -12.79 17.28 7.77
CA VAL A 211 -13.22 18.38 6.88
C VAL A 211 -12.09 18.77 5.94
N TYR A 212 -12.42 19.40 4.83
CA TYR A 212 -11.42 20.14 4.05
C TYR A 212 -11.15 21.51 4.68
N SER A 213 -9.89 21.89 4.69
CA SER A 213 -9.47 23.27 4.97
C SER A 213 -9.25 23.98 3.64
N ASP A 214 -9.77 25.19 3.53
CA ASP A 214 -9.52 26.12 2.43
C ASP A 214 -8.06 26.64 2.47
#